data_acdfa9d7d903e0b61ffb1ca168ee833e
#
_entry.id   acdfa9d7d903e0b61ffb1ca168ee833e
#
_cell.length_a   1.000
_cell.length_b   1.000
_cell.length_c   1.000
_cell.angle_alpha   90.00
_cell.angle_beta   90.00
_cell.angle_gamma   90.00
#
_symmetry.space_group_name_H-M   'P 1'
#
loop_
_entity.id
_entity.type
_entity.pdbx_description
1 polymer ?
#
loop_
_entity_poly.entity_id
_entity_poly.type
_entity_poly.pdbx_seq_one_letter_code
_entity_poly.pdbx_strand_id
1 'polypeptide(L)'
;MNMNDSLKDSRFVGIEPFPSKVWLSSPTMHGEERKWVDNAILTNWVSTVGANINAVEEEIAEYVGVKYAVGLSAGTASLHLATKLAGERLYGQARPYEGTLRGRKVFCSDVTFDASINPVAYEDGEAVFIDTEYDTWNMSPEALEKAFELYPDVKLVVVAHLYGTPGKMEEIKAICDKHGALIIEDAAESLGAKYKLNGKWVETGTLGDYNCISFNGNNVFEMDSDAVLCNKYARKAA
;
A
#
# COMPACT_ATOMS: atom_id res chain seq x y z
N MET A 1 28.73 -4.38 10.80
CA MET A 1 29.33 -3.03 10.69
C MET A 1 29.09 -2.32 12.00
N ASN A 2 30.14 -1.90 12.70
CA ASN A 2 29.96 -1.33 14.04
C ASN A 2 29.44 0.12 13.87
N MET A 3 28.37 0.50 14.55
CA MET A 3 27.73 1.84 14.46
C MET A 3 28.74 2.99 14.66
N ASN A 4 29.83 2.74 15.38
CA ASN A 4 30.92 3.71 15.59
C ASN A 4 31.82 3.97 14.38
N ASP A 5 31.79 3.12 13.36
CA ASP A 5 32.66 3.32 12.18
C ASP A 5 31.98 4.20 11.10
N SER A 6 30.64 4.23 11.06
CA SER A 6 29.91 5.11 10.14
C SER A 6 29.99 6.60 10.53
N LEU A 7 30.21 6.91 11.81
CA LEU A 7 30.41 8.29 12.31
C LEU A 7 31.76 8.91 11.99
N LYS A 8 32.72 8.11 11.47
CA LYS A 8 34.02 8.59 11.00
C LYS A 8 33.97 9.16 9.58
N ASP A 9 32.86 9.04 8.90
CA ASP A 9 32.68 9.66 7.58
C ASP A 9 32.66 11.17 7.73
N SER A 10 33.48 11.86 6.94
CA SER A 10 33.64 13.32 6.97
C SER A 10 32.32 14.09 6.76
N ARG A 11 31.31 13.45 6.18
CA ARG A 11 29.97 14.03 5.99
C ARG A 11 29.22 14.23 7.31
N PHE A 12 29.61 13.52 8.37
CA PHE A 12 28.95 13.57 9.69
C PHE A 12 29.78 14.30 10.75
N VAL A 13 30.86 14.98 10.34
CA VAL A 13 31.71 15.75 11.27
C VAL A 13 30.89 16.89 11.88
N GLY A 14 30.81 16.93 13.20
CA GLY A 14 30.07 17.94 13.95
C GLY A 14 28.58 17.60 14.18
N ILE A 15 28.12 16.41 13.76
CA ILE A 15 26.78 15.91 14.10
C ILE A 15 26.89 15.12 15.40
N GLU A 16 26.27 15.60 16.45
CA GLU A 16 26.15 14.85 17.70
C GLU A 16 25.10 13.76 17.55
N PRO A 17 25.43 12.50 17.87
CA PRO A 17 24.44 11.43 17.81
C PRO A 17 23.34 11.64 18.86
N PHE A 18 22.14 11.19 18.58
CA PHE A 18 21.06 11.19 19.56
C PHE A 18 21.48 10.43 20.83
N PRO A 19 21.08 10.91 22.01
CA PRO A 19 21.47 10.29 23.29
C PRO A 19 20.85 8.90 23.49
N SER A 20 19.82 8.57 22.71
CA SER A 20 19.16 7.27 22.72
C SER A 20 18.72 6.89 21.30
N LYS A 21 18.40 5.61 21.11
CA LYS A 21 17.86 5.11 19.83
C LYS A 21 16.57 5.84 19.48
N VAL A 22 16.51 6.42 18.30
CA VAL A 22 15.28 6.94 17.69
C VAL A 22 14.67 5.83 16.83
N TRP A 23 13.46 5.45 17.13
CA TRP A 23 12.71 4.46 16.36
C TRP A 23 12.06 5.13 15.16
N LEU A 24 11.98 4.44 14.03
CA LEU A 24 11.31 4.95 12.83
C LEU A 24 9.82 5.19 13.08
N SER A 25 9.20 4.24 13.71
CA SER A 25 7.84 4.38 14.25
C SER A 25 7.76 3.63 15.57
N SER A 26 6.91 4.09 16.47
CA SER A 26 6.63 3.39 17.71
C SER A 26 5.15 3.48 18.04
N PRO A 27 4.55 2.39 18.58
CA PRO A 27 3.16 2.36 18.96
C PRO A 27 2.78 3.55 19.86
N THR A 28 1.65 4.18 19.56
CA THR A 28 1.09 5.25 20.38
C THR A 28 -0.28 4.84 20.86
N MET A 29 -0.42 4.70 22.19
CA MET A 29 -1.69 4.36 22.81
C MET A 29 -2.45 5.64 23.17
N HIS A 30 -3.74 5.70 22.83
CA HIS A 30 -4.60 6.85 23.04
C HIS A 30 -5.52 6.69 24.26
N GLY A 31 -5.55 5.49 24.87
CA GLY A 31 -6.25 5.18 26.11
C GLY A 31 -7.61 4.50 25.94
N GLU A 32 -8.15 4.44 24.74
CA GLU A 32 -9.43 3.77 24.44
C GLU A 32 -9.29 2.30 24.04
N GLU A 33 -8.08 1.85 23.68
CA GLU A 33 -7.80 0.54 23.10
C GLU A 33 -8.27 -0.59 24.02
N ARG A 34 -8.00 -0.45 25.34
CA ARG A 34 -8.40 -1.44 26.33
C ARG A 34 -9.90 -1.64 26.39
N LYS A 35 -10.68 -0.58 26.25
CA LYS A 35 -12.15 -0.63 26.24
C LYS A 35 -12.67 -1.52 25.10
N TRP A 36 -12.06 -1.39 23.91
CA TRP A 36 -12.44 -2.18 22.75
C TRP A 36 -12.02 -3.64 22.88
N VAL A 37 -10.82 -3.91 23.39
CA VAL A 37 -10.34 -5.26 23.68
C VAL A 37 -11.23 -5.95 24.73
N ASP A 38 -11.51 -5.28 25.84
CA ASP A 38 -12.37 -5.80 26.90
C ASP A 38 -13.80 -6.07 26.37
N ASN A 39 -14.33 -5.18 25.53
CA ASN A 39 -15.63 -5.38 24.88
C ASN A 39 -15.64 -6.61 23.96
N ALA A 40 -14.63 -6.80 23.14
CA ALA A 40 -14.52 -7.95 22.24
C ALA A 40 -14.50 -9.28 23.05
N ILE A 41 -13.76 -9.31 24.16
CA ILE A 41 -13.69 -10.48 25.06
C ILE A 41 -15.03 -10.72 25.76
N LEU A 42 -15.64 -9.68 26.32
CA LEU A 42 -16.90 -9.78 27.06
C LEU A 42 -18.07 -10.21 26.18
N THR A 43 -18.08 -9.77 24.93
CA THR A 43 -19.12 -10.10 23.95
C THR A 43 -18.81 -11.38 23.17
N ASN A 44 -17.63 -12.01 23.39
CA ASN A 44 -17.13 -13.17 22.66
C ASN A 44 -16.94 -12.94 21.14
N TRP A 45 -16.71 -11.68 20.73
CA TRP A 45 -16.43 -11.31 19.34
C TRP A 45 -14.92 -11.14 19.11
N VAL A 46 -14.14 -12.18 19.42
CA VAL A 46 -12.70 -12.28 19.14
C VAL A 46 -12.45 -13.11 17.87
N SER A 47 -13.13 -12.77 16.80
CA SER A 47 -13.15 -13.53 15.55
C SER A 47 -12.98 -12.58 14.35
N THR A 48 -12.80 -13.16 13.16
CA THR A 48 -12.73 -12.47 11.86
C THR A 48 -14.08 -11.90 11.39
N VAL A 49 -15.13 -12.04 12.19
CA VAL A 49 -16.46 -11.47 11.95
C VAL A 49 -16.96 -10.78 13.21
N GLY A 50 -17.83 -9.81 13.07
CA GLY A 50 -18.47 -9.13 14.20
C GLY A 50 -18.54 -7.62 14.05
N ALA A 51 -19.12 -6.96 15.05
CA ALA A 51 -19.39 -5.53 15.01
C ALA A 51 -18.12 -4.67 14.81
N ASN A 52 -17.00 -5.06 15.44
CA ASN A 52 -15.75 -4.31 15.34
C ASN A 52 -15.18 -4.31 13.92
N ILE A 53 -15.15 -5.49 13.27
CA ILE A 53 -14.67 -5.58 11.87
C ILE A 53 -15.59 -4.79 10.93
N ASN A 54 -16.90 -4.92 11.09
CA ASN A 54 -17.86 -4.16 10.28
C ASN A 54 -17.68 -2.64 10.46
N ALA A 55 -17.46 -2.18 11.69
CA ALA A 55 -17.21 -0.77 11.96
C ALA A 55 -15.91 -0.28 11.31
N VAL A 56 -14.81 -1.03 11.41
CA VAL A 56 -13.54 -0.68 10.76
C VAL A 56 -13.71 -0.58 9.23
N GLU A 57 -14.40 -1.53 8.61
CA GLU A 57 -14.66 -1.51 7.16
C GLU A 57 -15.48 -0.26 6.75
N GLU A 58 -16.54 0.07 7.51
CA GLU A 58 -17.39 1.23 7.26
C GLU A 58 -16.65 2.55 7.49
N GLU A 59 -15.97 2.70 8.63
CA GLU A 59 -15.26 3.91 9.02
C GLU A 59 -14.08 4.21 8.07
N ILE A 60 -13.31 3.20 7.68
CA ILE A 60 -12.21 3.39 6.72
C ILE A 60 -12.76 3.76 5.34
N ALA A 61 -13.82 3.09 4.88
CA ALA A 61 -14.43 3.44 3.59
C ALA A 61 -14.90 4.89 3.56
N GLU A 62 -15.51 5.38 4.65
CA GLU A 62 -15.94 6.76 4.81
C GLU A 62 -14.73 7.71 4.89
N TYR A 63 -13.73 7.38 5.72
CA TYR A 63 -12.58 8.22 5.96
C TYR A 63 -11.78 8.50 4.68
N VAL A 64 -11.46 7.47 3.92
CA VAL A 64 -10.72 7.62 2.65
C VAL A 64 -11.61 7.99 1.47
N GLY A 65 -12.94 7.96 1.62
CA GLY A 65 -13.88 8.37 0.58
C GLY A 65 -14.06 7.34 -0.53
N VAL A 66 -13.94 6.03 -0.23
CA VAL A 66 -14.19 4.93 -1.17
C VAL A 66 -15.54 4.26 -0.90
N LYS A 67 -16.01 3.46 -1.84
CA LYS A 67 -17.33 2.83 -1.71
C LYS A 67 -17.32 1.61 -0.78
N TYR A 68 -16.25 0.85 -0.78
CA TYR A 68 -16.13 -0.41 -0.03
C TYR A 68 -14.72 -0.56 0.54
N ALA A 69 -14.68 -1.13 1.73
CA ALA A 69 -13.47 -1.59 2.37
C ALA A 69 -13.70 -3.01 2.88
N VAL A 70 -12.67 -3.84 2.89
CA VAL A 70 -12.72 -5.24 3.37
C VAL A 70 -11.52 -5.49 4.25
N GLY A 71 -11.78 -5.88 5.51
CA GLY A 71 -10.76 -6.23 6.49
C GLY A 71 -10.04 -7.54 6.12
N LEU A 72 -8.73 -7.54 6.26
CA LEU A 72 -7.84 -8.67 5.98
C LEU A 72 -6.79 -8.80 7.07
N SER A 73 -6.19 -9.96 7.19
CA SER A 73 -5.24 -10.30 8.25
C SER A 73 -3.87 -9.64 8.16
N ALA A 74 -3.51 -9.04 7.03
CA ALA A 74 -2.21 -8.37 6.83
C ALA A 74 -2.20 -7.50 5.57
N GLY A 75 -1.33 -6.47 5.52
CA GLY A 75 -1.10 -5.64 4.33
C GLY A 75 -0.72 -6.48 3.10
N THR A 76 0.15 -7.47 3.28
CA THR A 76 0.52 -8.41 2.21
C THR A 76 -0.69 -9.18 1.67
N ALA A 77 -1.63 -9.59 2.53
CA ALA A 77 -2.85 -10.27 2.10
C ALA A 77 -3.76 -9.32 1.30
N SER A 78 -3.83 -8.04 1.70
CA SER A 78 -4.55 -7.00 0.95
C SER A 78 -3.96 -6.79 -0.44
N LEU A 79 -2.64 -6.63 -0.52
CA LEU A 79 -1.91 -6.49 -1.79
C LEU A 79 -2.05 -7.72 -2.68
N HIS A 80 -2.02 -8.94 -2.10
CA HIS A 80 -2.20 -10.17 -2.86
C HIS A 80 -3.62 -10.29 -3.43
N LEU A 81 -4.64 -10.00 -2.62
CA LEU A 81 -6.02 -10.00 -3.11
C LEU A 81 -6.22 -8.94 -4.20
N ALA A 82 -5.65 -7.73 -4.03
CA ALA A 82 -5.68 -6.68 -5.03
C ALA A 82 -5.03 -7.12 -6.36
N THR A 83 -3.84 -7.72 -6.27
CA THR A 83 -3.08 -8.22 -7.43
C THR A 83 -3.85 -9.30 -8.17
N LYS A 84 -4.42 -10.26 -7.43
CA LYS A 84 -5.26 -11.31 -7.99
C LYS A 84 -6.50 -10.75 -8.70
N LEU A 85 -7.24 -9.87 -8.04
CA LEU A 85 -8.44 -9.26 -8.62
C LEU A 85 -8.13 -8.37 -9.83
N ALA A 86 -7.01 -7.65 -9.81
CA ALA A 86 -6.54 -6.87 -10.94
C ALA A 86 -6.16 -7.79 -12.12
N GLY A 87 -5.45 -8.87 -11.85
CA GLY A 87 -5.10 -9.88 -12.85
C GLY A 87 -6.33 -10.54 -13.48
N GLU A 88 -7.31 -10.96 -12.66
CA GLU A 88 -8.59 -11.53 -13.15
C GLU A 88 -9.38 -10.51 -13.99
N ARG A 89 -9.40 -9.25 -13.60
CA ARG A 89 -10.06 -8.18 -14.37
C ARG A 89 -9.41 -7.93 -15.72
N LEU A 90 -8.09 -7.99 -15.79
CA LEU A 90 -7.30 -7.72 -17.01
C LEU A 90 -7.25 -8.91 -17.97
N TYR A 91 -7.13 -10.12 -17.42
CA TYR A 91 -6.77 -11.31 -18.21
C TYR A 91 -7.74 -12.47 -18.04
N GLY A 92 -8.77 -12.33 -17.21
CA GLY A 92 -9.72 -13.39 -16.89
C GLY A 92 -9.26 -14.29 -15.75
N GLN A 93 -10.14 -15.20 -15.34
CA GLN A 93 -9.85 -16.15 -14.26
C GLN A 93 -8.71 -17.07 -14.62
N ALA A 94 -7.75 -17.22 -13.71
CA ALA A 94 -6.70 -18.19 -13.83
C ALA A 94 -7.24 -19.63 -13.68
N ARG A 95 -6.52 -20.60 -14.26
CA ARG A 95 -6.80 -22.02 -14.00
C ARG A 95 -6.46 -22.34 -12.54
N PRO A 96 -7.04 -23.41 -11.98
CA PRO A 96 -6.65 -23.89 -10.67
C PRO A 96 -5.12 -24.07 -10.58
N TYR A 97 -4.51 -23.54 -9.51
CA TYR A 97 -3.06 -23.58 -9.23
C TYR A 97 -2.18 -22.76 -10.21
N GLU A 98 -2.75 -21.89 -11.02
CA GLU A 98 -2.00 -20.92 -11.83
C GLU A 98 -2.27 -19.50 -11.32
N GLY A 99 -1.24 -18.63 -11.38
CA GLY A 99 -1.39 -17.22 -11.07
C GLY A 99 -2.08 -16.45 -12.21
N THR A 100 -2.80 -15.39 -11.83
CA THR A 100 -3.55 -14.53 -12.77
C THR A 100 -2.65 -13.70 -13.68
N LEU A 101 -1.37 -13.53 -13.28
CA LEU A 101 -0.36 -12.72 -13.97
C LEU A 101 0.67 -13.59 -14.73
N ARG A 102 0.41 -14.86 -14.90
CA ARG A 102 1.36 -15.78 -15.56
C ARG A 102 1.80 -15.27 -16.92
N GLY A 103 3.12 -15.09 -17.07
CA GLY A 103 3.73 -14.55 -18.28
C GLY A 103 3.44 -13.07 -18.55
N ARG A 104 3.00 -12.33 -17.54
CA ARG A 104 2.74 -10.89 -17.60
C ARG A 104 3.77 -10.11 -16.80
N LYS A 105 4.11 -8.93 -17.30
CA LYS A 105 4.91 -7.95 -16.57
C LYS A 105 4.02 -6.99 -15.81
N VAL A 106 4.51 -6.54 -14.65
CA VAL A 106 3.87 -5.55 -13.79
C VAL A 106 4.90 -4.50 -13.42
N PHE A 107 4.57 -3.22 -13.56
CA PHE A 107 5.42 -2.15 -13.09
C PHE A 107 5.26 -1.96 -11.59
N CYS A 108 6.37 -1.89 -10.88
CA CYS A 108 6.41 -1.82 -9.42
C CYS A 108 7.37 -0.73 -8.97
N SER A 109 7.07 -0.05 -7.87
CA SER A 109 8.03 0.85 -7.23
C SER A 109 9.33 0.11 -6.89
N ASP A 110 10.47 0.71 -7.18
CA ASP A 110 11.79 0.14 -6.89
C ASP A 110 12.13 0.24 -5.40
N VAL A 111 11.85 1.38 -4.79
CA VAL A 111 12.02 1.58 -3.35
C VAL A 111 10.68 1.38 -2.66
N THR A 112 10.52 0.24 -2.01
CA THR A 112 9.31 -0.13 -1.27
C THR A 112 9.60 -1.30 -0.32
N PHE A 113 8.66 -1.60 0.56
CA PHE A 113 8.68 -2.85 1.31
C PHE A 113 8.35 -4.03 0.37
N ASP A 114 8.96 -5.18 0.60
CA ASP A 114 8.84 -6.35 -0.29
C ASP A 114 7.39 -6.86 -0.47
N ALA A 115 6.52 -6.57 0.49
CA ALA A 115 5.11 -6.91 0.42
C ALA A 115 4.37 -6.29 -0.78
N SER A 116 4.84 -5.15 -1.32
CA SER A 116 4.29 -4.56 -2.55
C SER A 116 4.56 -5.43 -3.78
N ILE A 117 5.67 -6.19 -3.77
CA ILE A 117 6.18 -6.93 -4.93
C ILE A 117 5.86 -8.42 -4.86
N ASN A 118 5.96 -9.03 -3.68
CA ASN A 118 5.74 -10.46 -3.49
C ASN A 118 4.44 -10.97 -4.11
N PRO A 119 3.29 -10.26 -4.02
CA PRO A 119 2.05 -10.68 -4.65
C PRO A 119 2.12 -10.83 -6.17
N VAL A 120 2.96 -10.07 -6.85
CA VAL A 120 3.19 -10.23 -8.29
C VAL A 120 3.80 -11.59 -8.59
N ALA A 121 4.79 -12.00 -7.77
CA ALA A 121 5.41 -13.32 -7.90
C ALA A 121 4.44 -14.45 -7.48
N TYR A 122 3.60 -14.25 -6.46
CA TYR A 122 2.59 -15.24 -6.06
C TYR A 122 1.56 -15.53 -7.18
N GLU A 123 1.29 -14.54 -8.02
CA GLU A 123 0.41 -14.65 -9.18
C GLU A 123 1.17 -14.98 -10.49
N ASP A 124 2.36 -15.57 -10.41
CA ASP A 124 3.23 -15.96 -11.53
C ASP A 124 3.63 -14.80 -12.46
N GLY A 125 3.57 -13.53 -11.98
CA GLY A 125 3.95 -12.34 -12.72
C GLY A 125 5.45 -12.04 -12.65
N GLU A 126 5.92 -11.18 -13.54
CA GLU A 126 7.28 -10.63 -13.57
C GLU A 126 7.27 -9.15 -13.18
N ALA A 127 7.91 -8.79 -12.07
CA ALA A 127 8.05 -7.40 -11.67
C ALA A 127 9.09 -6.68 -12.54
N VAL A 128 8.73 -5.50 -13.02
CA VAL A 128 9.63 -4.53 -13.67
C VAL A 128 9.69 -3.31 -12.77
N PHE A 129 10.85 -3.03 -12.22
CA PHE A 129 11.03 -1.96 -11.26
C PHE A 129 11.14 -0.61 -11.94
N ILE A 130 10.41 0.36 -11.41
CA ILE A 130 10.38 1.75 -11.85
C ILE A 130 11.10 2.58 -10.80
N ASP A 131 12.13 3.29 -11.24
CA ASP A 131 12.98 4.12 -10.40
C ASP A 131 12.21 5.21 -9.66
N THR A 132 12.78 5.70 -8.58
CA THR A 132 12.23 6.79 -7.77
C THR A 132 12.62 8.16 -8.33
N GLU A 133 11.90 9.20 -7.88
CA GLU A 133 12.28 10.58 -8.11
C GLU A 133 12.73 11.24 -6.79
N TYR A 134 13.47 12.34 -6.89
CA TYR A 134 14.19 12.91 -5.74
C TYR A 134 13.31 13.68 -4.75
N ASP A 135 12.14 14.16 -5.17
CA ASP A 135 11.32 15.03 -4.30
C ASP A 135 10.59 14.22 -3.23
N THR A 136 10.04 13.05 -3.59
CA THR A 136 9.21 12.22 -2.71
C THR A 136 9.84 10.87 -2.38
N TRP A 137 10.87 10.45 -3.11
CA TRP A 137 11.47 9.11 -3.05
C TRP A 137 10.51 7.98 -3.44
N ASN A 138 9.43 8.34 -4.11
CA ASN A 138 8.47 7.39 -4.67
C ASN A 138 8.64 7.28 -6.18
N MET A 139 7.82 6.43 -6.81
CA MET A 139 7.89 6.13 -8.24
C MET A 139 7.95 7.41 -9.10
N SER A 140 8.95 7.48 -9.99
CA SER A 140 9.11 8.56 -10.95
C SER A 140 8.09 8.47 -12.08
N PRO A 141 7.26 9.51 -12.31
CA PRO A 141 6.37 9.56 -13.47
C PRO A 141 7.14 9.49 -14.79
N GLU A 142 8.30 10.14 -14.89
CA GLU A 142 9.14 10.12 -16.10
C GLU A 142 9.67 8.71 -16.38
N ALA A 143 10.16 8.00 -15.36
CA ALA A 143 10.62 6.62 -15.49
C ALA A 143 9.45 5.68 -15.88
N LEU A 144 8.26 5.90 -15.31
CA LEU A 144 7.06 5.14 -15.64
C LEU A 144 6.63 5.33 -17.10
N GLU A 145 6.60 6.57 -17.61
CA GLU A 145 6.27 6.84 -19.02
C GLU A 145 7.26 6.14 -19.95
N LYS A 146 8.56 6.23 -19.64
CA LYS A 146 9.61 5.55 -20.41
C LYS A 146 9.48 4.03 -20.36
N ALA A 147 9.06 3.47 -19.20
CA ALA A 147 8.83 2.05 -19.08
C ALA A 147 7.68 1.57 -19.99
N PHE A 148 6.61 2.36 -20.14
CA PHE A 148 5.54 2.06 -21.08
C PHE A 148 5.97 2.11 -22.55
N GLU A 149 6.96 2.96 -22.88
CA GLU A 149 7.55 2.93 -24.23
C GLU A 149 8.30 1.62 -24.51
N LEU A 150 9.00 1.08 -23.47
CA LEU A 150 9.76 -0.17 -23.56
C LEU A 150 8.88 -1.42 -23.47
N TYR A 151 7.80 -1.36 -22.70
CA TYR A 151 6.89 -2.47 -22.41
C TYR A 151 5.42 -2.04 -22.59
N PRO A 152 4.96 -1.78 -23.82
CA PRO A 152 3.63 -1.21 -24.09
C PRO A 152 2.45 -2.14 -23.71
N ASP A 153 2.73 -3.43 -23.52
CA ASP A 153 1.72 -4.44 -23.17
C ASP A 153 1.43 -4.51 -21.67
N VAL A 154 2.20 -3.82 -20.84
CA VAL A 154 1.98 -3.79 -19.39
C VAL A 154 0.67 -3.06 -19.08
N LYS A 155 -0.16 -3.66 -18.21
CA LYS A 155 -1.49 -3.16 -17.85
C LYS A 155 -1.73 -3.08 -16.35
N LEU A 156 -0.71 -3.31 -15.53
CA LEU A 156 -0.80 -3.23 -14.08
C LEU A 156 0.42 -2.51 -13.51
N VAL A 157 0.15 -1.56 -12.62
CA VAL A 157 1.17 -0.77 -11.92
C VAL A 157 0.90 -0.86 -10.41
N VAL A 158 1.90 -1.19 -9.63
CA VAL A 158 1.87 -1.18 -8.16
C VAL A 158 2.68 0.01 -7.67
N VAL A 159 2.02 0.97 -7.04
CA VAL A 159 2.63 2.21 -6.54
C VAL A 159 2.60 2.21 -5.03
N ALA A 160 3.75 2.32 -4.38
CA ALA A 160 3.84 2.48 -2.93
C ALA A 160 4.02 3.96 -2.55
N HIS A 161 3.58 4.30 -1.34
CA HIS A 161 3.76 5.61 -0.70
C HIS A 161 4.63 5.45 0.54
N LEU A 162 5.93 5.67 0.35
CA LEU A 162 6.93 5.35 1.36
C LEU A 162 6.94 6.39 2.49
N TYR A 163 6.98 5.90 3.74
CA TYR A 163 7.13 6.70 4.97
C TYR A 163 6.13 7.87 5.10
N GLY A 164 4.90 7.68 4.66
CA GLY A 164 3.85 8.70 4.75
C GLY A 164 3.95 9.81 3.70
N THR A 165 4.89 9.71 2.77
CA THR A 165 5.03 10.68 1.68
C THR A 165 4.31 10.16 0.43
N PRO A 166 3.25 10.83 -0.04
CA PRO A 166 2.57 10.42 -1.26
C PRO A 166 3.44 10.61 -2.50
N GLY A 167 3.41 9.65 -3.43
CA GLY A 167 3.98 9.83 -4.77
C GLY A 167 3.22 10.87 -5.60
N LYS A 168 3.77 11.24 -6.75
CA LYS A 168 3.15 12.18 -7.71
C LYS A 168 1.95 11.54 -8.42
N MET A 169 0.91 11.20 -7.66
CA MET A 169 -0.21 10.36 -8.10
C MET A 169 -1.05 10.99 -9.21
N GLU A 170 -1.14 12.32 -9.31
CA GLU A 170 -1.86 12.97 -10.41
C GLU A 170 -1.18 12.66 -11.75
N GLU A 171 0.14 12.73 -11.81
CA GLU A 171 0.94 12.43 -12.99
C GLU A 171 0.93 10.92 -13.28
N ILE A 172 1.19 10.08 -12.28
CA ILE A 172 1.17 8.62 -12.41
C ILE A 172 -0.19 8.14 -12.92
N LYS A 173 -1.29 8.66 -12.36
CA LYS A 173 -2.64 8.32 -12.79
C LYS A 173 -2.90 8.71 -14.25
N ALA A 174 -2.48 9.91 -14.66
CA ALA A 174 -2.63 10.36 -16.03
C ALA A 174 -1.86 9.47 -17.02
N ILE A 175 -0.65 9.03 -16.66
CA ILE A 175 0.14 8.09 -17.46
C ILE A 175 -0.57 6.73 -17.54
N CYS A 176 -0.99 6.17 -16.41
CA CYS A 176 -1.69 4.88 -16.40
C CYS A 176 -2.99 4.92 -17.22
N ASP A 177 -3.77 6.00 -17.12
CA ASP A 177 -5.00 6.18 -17.91
C ASP A 177 -4.71 6.25 -19.41
N LYS A 178 -3.65 6.96 -19.82
CA LYS A 178 -3.19 7.05 -21.22
C LYS A 178 -2.87 5.67 -21.79
N HIS A 179 -2.24 4.79 -21.00
CA HIS A 179 -1.84 3.45 -21.40
C HIS A 179 -2.89 2.36 -21.09
N GLY A 180 -4.02 2.74 -20.47
CA GLY A 180 -5.09 1.81 -20.09
C GLY A 180 -4.63 0.78 -19.06
N ALA A 181 -3.77 1.18 -18.11
CA ALA A 181 -3.26 0.35 -17.05
C ALA A 181 -4.02 0.58 -15.74
N LEU A 182 -4.25 -0.49 -14.98
CA LEU A 182 -4.79 -0.43 -13.62
C LEU A 182 -3.70 -0.07 -12.62
N ILE A 183 -4.10 0.56 -11.52
CA ILE A 183 -3.23 0.92 -10.42
C ILE A 183 -3.64 0.16 -9.16
N ILE A 184 -2.68 -0.51 -8.53
CA ILE A 184 -2.75 -0.91 -7.12
C ILE A 184 -1.96 0.15 -6.34
N GLU A 185 -2.64 0.82 -5.43
CA GLU A 185 -2.06 1.83 -4.55
C GLU A 185 -1.74 1.17 -3.20
N ASP A 186 -0.46 1.04 -2.91
CA ASP A 186 0.02 0.58 -1.62
C ASP A 186 0.17 1.78 -0.69
N ALA A 187 -0.87 2.03 0.10
CA ALA A 187 -0.96 3.07 1.09
C ALA A 187 -0.70 2.55 2.52
N ALA A 188 0.03 1.44 2.64
CA ALA A 188 0.32 0.82 3.94
C ALA A 188 0.98 1.80 4.92
N GLU A 189 1.84 2.69 4.42
CA GLU A 189 2.58 3.64 5.25
C GLU A 189 2.04 5.08 5.16
N SER A 190 0.88 5.32 4.53
CA SER A 190 0.45 6.68 4.20
C SER A 190 -0.98 7.04 4.56
N LEU A 191 -1.68 6.21 5.36
CA LEU A 191 -3.03 6.57 5.83
C LEU A 191 -3.01 7.93 6.55
N GLY A 192 -3.90 8.85 6.15
CA GLY A 192 -3.97 10.22 6.65
C GLY A 192 -3.09 11.22 5.88
N ALA A 193 -2.21 10.75 5.01
CA ALA A 193 -1.50 11.61 4.07
C ALA A 193 -2.40 11.96 2.88
N LYS A 194 -2.08 13.07 2.21
CA LYS A 194 -2.90 13.61 1.10
C LYS A 194 -2.04 14.01 -0.08
N TYR A 195 -2.56 13.80 -1.27
CA TYR A 195 -2.01 14.38 -2.50
C TYR A 195 -3.03 15.29 -3.18
N LYS A 196 -2.57 16.14 -4.09
CA LYS A 196 -3.47 16.97 -4.90
C LYS A 196 -3.92 16.21 -6.14
N LEU A 197 -5.22 16.33 -6.43
CA LEU A 197 -5.83 15.86 -7.68
C LEU A 197 -6.76 16.96 -8.20
N ASN A 198 -6.48 17.50 -9.39
CA ASN A 198 -7.24 18.61 -9.97
C ASN A 198 -7.42 19.80 -8.98
N GLY A 199 -6.36 20.10 -8.24
CA GLY A 199 -6.34 21.20 -7.25
C GLY A 199 -7.02 20.90 -5.91
N LYS A 200 -7.60 19.73 -5.71
CA LYS A 200 -8.22 19.28 -4.46
C LYS A 200 -7.30 18.33 -3.70
N TRP A 201 -7.32 18.41 -2.39
CA TRP A 201 -6.66 17.44 -1.52
C TRP A 201 -7.50 16.17 -1.41
N VAL A 202 -6.87 15.03 -1.64
CA VAL A 202 -7.47 13.69 -1.63
C VAL A 202 -6.62 12.80 -0.73
N GLU A 203 -7.26 11.98 0.09
CA GLU A 203 -6.57 11.02 0.95
C GLU A 203 -5.81 9.97 0.11
N THR A 204 -4.64 9.52 0.59
CA THR A 204 -3.99 8.33 0.04
C THR A 204 -4.88 7.10 0.22
N GLY A 205 -4.73 6.11 -0.64
CA GLY A 205 -5.60 4.93 -0.62
C GLY A 205 -6.94 5.12 -1.38
N THR A 206 -7.02 6.09 -2.32
CA THR A 206 -8.26 6.40 -3.04
C THR A 206 -8.17 6.42 -4.56
N LEU A 207 -6.98 6.64 -5.12
CA LEU A 207 -6.81 6.83 -6.57
C LEU A 207 -6.63 5.54 -7.33
N GLY A 208 -6.05 4.54 -6.74
CA GLY A 208 -5.90 3.21 -7.35
C GLY A 208 -7.24 2.59 -7.75
N ASP A 209 -7.19 1.64 -8.64
CA ASP A 209 -8.32 0.73 -8.88
C ASP A 209 -8.54 -0.17 -7.67
N TYR A 210 -7.45 -0.52 -6.98
CA TYR A 210 -7.39 -1.22 -5.70
C TYR A 210 -6.41 -0.49 -4.80
N ASN A 211 -6.79 -0.27 -3.53
CA ASN A 211 -5.99 0.48 -2.59
C ASN A 211 -5.82 -0.34 -1.31
N CYS A 212 -4.60 -0.50 -0.86
CA CYS A 212 -4.24 -1.33 0.28
C CYS A 212 -3.74 -0.45 1.41
N ILE A 213 -4.36 -0.56 2.58
CA ILE A 213 -4.01 0.16 3.79
C ILE A 213 -3.61 -0.89 4.84
N SER A 214 -2.59 -0.61 5.63
CA SER A 214 -2.14 -1.50 6.68
C SER A 214 -2.12 -0.78 8.03
N PHE A 215 -2.48 -1.52 9.08
CA PHE A 215 -2.43 -1.07 10.46
C PHE A 215 -1.32 -1.79 11.25
N ASN A 216 -0.30 -2.33 10.57
CA ASN A 216 0.81 -2.98 11.23
C ASN A 216 1.65 -1.96 12.02
N GLY A 217 2.21 -2.37 13.15
CA GLY A 217 2.95 -1.54 14.11
C GLY A 217 4.21 -0.83 13.60
N ASN A 218 4.66 -1.09 12.38
CA ASN A 218 5.67 -0.31 11.67
C ASN A 218 5.08 0.68 10.66
N ASN A 219 3.76 0.77 10.56
CA ASN A 219 3.03 1.68 9.71
C ASN A 219 2.57 2.93 10.49
N VAL A 220 1.92 3.87 9.81
CA VAL A 220 1.51 5.17 10.39
C VAL A 220 0.45 5.02 11.47
N PHE A 221 -0.36 3.96 11.42
CA PHE A 221 -1.38 3.64 12.42
C PHE A 221 -1.19 2.22 12.92
N GLU A 222 -1.20 2.06 14.22
CA GLU A 222 -0.94 0.80 14.90
C GLU A 222 -2.20 0.09 15.33
N MET A 223 -2.43 -1.05 14.69
CA MET A 223 -3.16 -2.17 15.28
C MET A 223 -2.42 -3.46 14.86
N ASP A 224 -2.35 -4.44 15.73
CA ASP A 224 -1.70 -5.71 15.42
C ASP A 224 -2.32 -6.36 14.18
N SER A 225 -1.52 -6.44 13.12
CA SER A 225 -1.67 -7.30 11.93
C SER A 225 -2.89 -7.12 11.00
N ASP A 226 -3.76 -6.14 11.17
CA ASP A 226 -4.90 -5.98 10.28
C ASP A 226 -4.60 -5.05 9.09
N ALA A 227 -5.26 -5.29 7.97
CA ALA A 227 -5.18 -4.47 6.78
C ALA A 227 -6.55 -4.35 6.11
N VAL A 228 -6.71 -3.33 5.30
CA VAL A 228 -7.95 -3.11 4.57
C VAL A 228 -7.68 -2.95 3.08
N LEU A 229 -8.39 -3.71 2.27
CA LEU A 229 -8.48 -3.51 0.83
C LEU A 229 -9.65 -2.57 0.53
N CYS A 230 -9.32 -1.38 0.04
CA CYS A 230 -10.31 -0.39 -0.39
C CYS A 230 -10.53 -0.46 -1.89
N ASN A 231 -11.80 -0.56 -2.33
CA ASN A 231 -12.11 -0.68 -3.74
C ASN A 231 -13.36 0.12 -4.13
N LYS A 232 -13.30 0.74 -5.31
CA LYS A 232 -14.46 1.40 -5.94
C LYS A 232 -15.49 0.41 -6.52
N TYR A 233 -15.08 -0.84 -6.77
CA TYR A 233 -15.83 -1.81 -7.57
C TYR A 233 -16.20 -3.09 -6.84
N ALA A 234 -15.65 -3.38 -5.67
CA ALA A 234 -15.96 -4.59 -4.94
C ALA A 234 -17.46 -4.66 -4.64
N ARG A 235 -18.13 -5.68 -5.18
CA ARG A 235 -19.41 -6.08 -4.64
C ARG A 235 -19.10 -6.76 -3.30
N LYS A 236 -19.80 -6.37 -2.25
CA LYS A 236 -19.84 -7.15 -1.01
C LYS A 236 -20.16 -8.59 -1.45
N ALA A 237 -19.21 -9.51 -1.29
CA ALA A 237 -19.50 -10.91 -1.50
C ALA A 237 -20.55 -11.29 -0.45
N ALA A 238 -21.73 -11.67 -0.92
CA ALA A 238 -22.82 -12.10 -0.08
C ALA A 238 -22.51 -13.48 0.51
#